data_4b88ab983365752fdd058c54d2d8dcab
#
_entry.id   4b88ab983365752fdd058c54d2d8dcab
#
_cell.length_a   1.000
_cell.length_b   1.000
_cell.length_c   1.000
_cell.angle_alpha   90.00
_cell.angle_beta   90.00
_cell.angle_gamma   90.00
#
_symmetry.space_group_name_H-M   'P 1'
#
loop_
_entity.id
_entity.type
_entity.pdbx_description
1 polymer ?
#
loop_
_entity_poly.entity_id
_entity_poly.type
_entity_poly.pdbx_seq_one_letter_code
_entity_poly.pdbx_strand_id
1 'polypeptide(L)'
;MQPDYSLLTDAIYSEIGKALPYVIPIVLFVIALAWIEGKLKRKRRRRWRGLRWEKTDRGKVYPFQPKPDALLARAMDAADQLRAVMRADFKPQPLLNKSEARLFKVLDKLVIELAPPGWQVMAQVSLGEILRCEDKVAYGCINSKRVDLLIVDAESRPLHAIEYQGGGHFKGAHATAARDAVKKEALRRAEIGYDEILAGSHTPAELRRIVEKLVQRGGSLTS
;
A
#
# COMPACT_ATOMS: atom_id res chain seq x y z
N MET A 1 -17.53 -68.66 -30.90
CA MET A 1 -16.11 -68.36 -30.67
C MET A 1 -16.05 -67.12 -29.79
N GLN A 2 -15.85 -67.28 -28.48
CA GLN A 2 -15.65 -66.09 -27.61
C GLN A 2 -14.18 -65.71 -27.68
N PRO A 3 -13.84 -64.44 -27.84
CA PRO A 3 -12.46 -64.00 -27.81
C PRO A 3 -11.86 -64.21 -26.42
N ASP A 4 -10.67 -64.81 -26.39
CA ASP A 4 -9.91 -65.04 -25.18
C ASP A 4 -9.21 -63.76 -24.76
N TYR A 5 -9.73 -63.12 -23.71
CA TYR A 5 -9.19 -61.85 -23.17
C TYR A 5 -8.11 -62.06 -22.10
N SER A 6 -7.73 -63.31 -21.82
CA SER A 6 -6.79 -63.63 -20.73
C SER A 6 -5.38 -63.07 -21.02
N LEU A 7 -4.91 -63.21 -22.22
CA LEU A 7 -3.59 -62.70 -22.66
C LEU A 7 -3.48 -61.16 -22.62
N LEU A 8 -4.58 -60.49 -22.89
CA LEU A 8 -4.65 -59.00 -22.79
C LEU A 8 -4.61 -58.51 -21.33
N THR A 9 -5.33 -59.21 -20.44
CA THR A 9 -5.32 -58.88 -19.03
C THR A 9 -3.96 -59.08 -18.38
N ASP A 10 -3.28 -60.18 -18.67
CA ASP A 10 -1.95 -60.50 -18.15
C ASP A 10 -0.88 -59.53 -18.63
N ALA A 11 -0.95 -59.11 -19.88
CA ALA A 11 -0.06 -58.09 -20.44
C ALA A 11 -0.27 -56.72 -19.72
N ILE A 12 -1.52 -56.32 -19.49
CA ILE A 12 -1.85 -55.05 -18.79
C ILE A 12 -1.37 -55.09 -17.35
N TYR A 13 -1.60 -56.19 -16.62
CA TYR A 13 -1.15 -56.30 -15.21
C TYR A 13 0.37 -56.34 -15.11
N SER A 14 1.08 -56.94 -16.07
CA SER A 14 2.54 -56.92 -16.11
C SER A 14 3.12 -55.49 -16.32
N GLU A 15 2.56 -54.68 -17.19
CA GLU A 15 2.99 -53.31 -17.43
C GLU A 15 2.62 -52.39 -16.24
N ILE A 16 1.43 -52.56 -15.65
CA ILE A 16 1.06 -51.82 -14.46
C ILE A 16 1.98 -52.17 -13.29
N GLY A 17 2.34 -53.45 -13.11
CA GLY A 17 3.26 -53.89 -12.06
C GLY A 17 4.66 -53.24 -12.15
N LYS A 18 5.15 -53.01 -13.37
CA LYS A 18 6.44 -52.32 -13.62
C LYS A 18 6.35 -50.84 -13.35
N ALA A 19 5.20 -50.20 -13.60
CA ALA A 19 5.02 -48.77 -13.39
C ALA A 19 4.70 -48.40 -11.92
N LEU A 20 4.13 -49.32 -11.16
CA LEU A 20 3.65 -49.11 -9.78
C LEU A 20 4.74 -48.53 -8.84
N PRO A 21 5.98 -49.04 -8.81
CA PRO A 21 7.03 -48.50 -7.92
C PRO A 21 7.44 -47.06 -8.22
N TYR A 22 7.14 -46.54 -9.41
CA TYR A 22 7.41 -45.16 -9.76
C TYR A 22 6.19 -44.25 -9.51
N VAL A 23 4.97 -44.78 -9.73
CA VAL A 23 3.73 -44.02 -9.57
C VAL A 23 3.42 -43.75 -8.08
N ILE A 24 3.60 -44.76 -7.22
CA ILE A 24 3.33 -44.63 -5.77
C ILE A 24 4.11 -43.49 -5.11
N PRO A 25 5.44 -43.34 -5.30
CA PRO A 25 6.18 -42.23 -4.72
C PRO A 25 5.71 -40.84 -5.23
N ILE A 26 5.35 -40.75 -6.49
CA ILE A 26 4.85 -39.51 -7.09
C ILE A 26 3.50 -39.11 -6.45
N VAL A 27 2.58 -40.06 -6.32
CA VAL A 27 1.28 -39.81 -5.68
C VAL A 27 1.45 -39.41 -4.21
N LEU A 28 2.31 -40.10 -3.46
CA LEU A 28 2.61 -39.77 -2.07
C LEU A 28 3.24 -38.38 -1.95
N PHE A 29 4.11 -38.00 -2.87
CA PHE A 29 4.72 -36.67 -2.90
C PHE A 29 3.67 -35.56 -3.15
N VAL A 30 2.76 -35.76 -4.10
CA VAL A 30 1.66 -34.83 -4.37
C VAL A 30 0.73 -34.68 -3.14
N ILE A 31 0.40 -35.79 -2.48
CA ILE A 31 -0.41 -35.77 -1.26
C ILE A 31 0.33 -35.02 -0.12
N ALA A 32 1.63 -35.23 0.03
CA ALA A 32 2.44 -34.54 1.01
C ALA A 32 2.50 -33.03 0.75
N LEU A 33 2.66 -32.60 -0.51
CA LEU A 33 2.61 -31.20 -0.89
C LEU A 33 1.24 -30.57 -0.59
N ALA A 34 0.16 -31.25 -0.93
CA ALA A 34 -1.20 -30.77 -0.63
C ALA A 34 -1.45 -30.66 0.89
N TRP A 35 -0.90 -31.57 1.67
CA TRP A 35 -1.00 -31.53 3.14
C TRP A 35 -0.20 -30.38 3.76
N ILE A 36 1.02 -30.12 3.23
CA ILE A 36 1.86 -29.00 3.63
C ILE A 36 1.17 -27.67 3.30
N GLU A 37 0.63 -27.51 2.09
CA GLU A 37 -0.18 -26.34 1.71
C GLU A 37 -1.40 -26.16 2.64
N GLY A 38 -2.10 -27.22 2.96
CA GLY A 38 -3.21 -27.20 3.89
C GLY A 38 -2.81 -26.75 5.30
N LYS A 39 -1.65 -27.20 5.81
CA LYS A 39 -1.09 -26.73 7.09
C LYS A 39 -0.67 -25.28 7.05
N LEU A 40 -0.04 -24.81 5.97
CA LEU A 40 0.36 -23.41 5.79
C LEU A 40 -0.87 -22.49 5.70
N LYS A 41 -1.92 -22.90 4.96
CA LYS A 41 -3.20 -22.16 4.89
C LYS A 41 -3.92 -22.14 6.25
N ARG A 42 -3.87 -23.23 7.05
CA ARG A 42 -4.44 -23.27 8.41
C ARG A 42 -3.65 -22.39 9.40
N LYS A 43 -2.30 -22.34 9.33
CA LYS A 43 -1.49 -21.43 10.15
C LYS A 43 -1.78 -19.97 9.80
N ARG A 44 -1.94 -19.64 8.52
CA ARG A 44 -2.30 -18.30 8.06
C ARG A 44 -3.72 -17.91 8.52
N ARG A 45 -4.72 -18.82 8.45
CA ARG A 45 -6.08 -18.58 8.96
C ARG A 45 -6.16 -18.49 10.49
N ARG A 46 -5.32 -19.22 11.26
CA ARG A 46 -5.26 -19.11 12.73
C ARG A 46 -4.68 -17.77 13.17
N ARG A 47 -3.72 -17.21 12.43
CA ARG A 47 -3.15 -15.88 12.71
C ARG A 47 -4.18 -14.75 12.51
N TRP A 48 -5.18 -14.94 11.64
CA TRP A 48 -6.28 -13.98 11.42
C TRP A 48 -7.51 -14.23 12.29
N ARG A 49 -7.66 -15.40 12.89
CA ARG A 49 -8.78 -15.72 13.81
C ARG A 49 -8.55 -15.24 15.24
N GLY A 50 -7.38 -14.72 15.57
CA GLY A 50 -7.08 -14.10 16.87
C GLY A 50 -7.71 -12.72 17.07
N LEU A 51 -8.30 -12.12 16.04
CA LEU A 51 -9.20 -10.96 16.13
C LEU A 51 -10.63 -11.43 16.30
N ARG A 52 -10.90 -12.04 17.45
CA ARG A 52 -12.27 -12.25 17.91
C ARG A 52 -12.83 -10.88 18.24
N TRP A 53 -13.76 -10.39 17.40
CA TRP A 53 -14.63 -9.30 17.76
C TRP A 53 -15.53 -9.83 18.89
N GLU A 54 -15.17 -9.55 20.12
CA GLU A 54 -16.06 -9.70 21.23
C GLU A 54 -17.20 -8.71 20.99
N LYS A 55 -18.45 -9.22 20.99
CA LYS A 55 -19.65 -8.38 20.90
C LYS A 55 -19.64 -7.50 22.14
N THR A 56 -19.05 -6.34 22.04
CA THR A 56 -19.10 -5.34 23.09
C THR A 56 -20.47 -4.71 23.13
N ASP A 57 -20.97 -4.61 24.33
CA ASP A 57 -22.22 -4.01 24.75
C ASP A 57 -22.38 -2.62 24.14
N ARG A 58 -23.61 -2.29 23.75
CA ARG A 58 -23.96 -1.11 22.96
C ARG A 58 -23.41 0.18 23.60
N GLY A 59 -22.58 0.90 22.89
CA GLY A 59 -22.39 2.35 23.08
C GLY A 59 -21.22 2.82 23.94
N LYS A 60 -20.33 1.96 24.43
CA LYS A 60 -19.13 2.40 25.14
C LYS A 60 -17.95 2.47 24.18
N VAL A 61 -17.56 3.67 23.79
CA VAL A 61 -16.31 3.93 23.09
C VAL A 61 -15.18 3.80 24.11
N TYR A 62 -14.46 2.69 24.06
CA TYR A 62 -13.23 2.55 24.86
C TYR A 62 -12.08 3.23 24.12
N PRO A 63 -11.26 4.04 24.79
CA PRO A 63 -10.08 4.61 24.18
C PRO A 63 -9.16 3.46 23.71
N PHE A 64 -8.64 3.55 22.48
CA PHE A 64 -7.68 2.60 21.94
C PHE A 64 -6.44 2.58 22.85
N GLN A 65 -6.31 1.52 23.63
CA GLN A 65 -5.06 1.23 24.35
C GLN A 65 -4.19 0.36 23.45
N PRO A 66 -3.04 0.85 22.98
CA PRO A 66 -2.11 0.03 22.23
C PRO A 66 -1.65 -1.13 23.13
N LYS A 67 -1.65 -2.35 22.58
CA LYS A 67 -1.16 -3.52 23.30
C LYS A 67 0.26 -3.25 23.82
N PRO A 68 0.60 -3.70 25.06
CA PRO A 68 1.93 -3.52 25.65
C PRO A 68 3.07 -3.96 24.71
N ASP A 69 2.87 -5.03 23.94
CA ASP A 69 3.84 -5.56 22.98
C ASP A 69 4.15 -4.59 21.82
N ALA A 70 3.17 -3.76 21.42
CA ALA A 70 3.39 -2.74 20.40
C ALA A 70 4.14 -1.50 20.95
N LEU A 71 4.02 -1.23 22.23
CA LEU A 71 4.79 -0.20 22.93
C LEU A 71 6.23 -0.66 23.20
N LEU A 72 6.43 -1.94 23.55
CA LEU A 72 7.76 -2.55 23.70
C LEU A 72 8.52 -2.61 22.37
N ALA A 73 7.85 -2.91 21.25
CA ALA A 73 8.47 -2.86 19.91
C ALA A 73 8.82 -1.42 19.47
N ARG A 74 8.16 -0.40 20.03
CA ARG A 74 8.52 1.02 19.81
C ARG A 74 9.60 1.53 20.78
N ALA A 75 9.83 0.84 21.88
CA ALA A 75 10.80 1.19 22.89
C ALA A 75 12.11 0.36 22.78
N MET A 76 12.46 -0.11 21.57
CA MET A 76 13.82 -0.57 21.33
C MET A 76 14.75 0.60 21.62
N ASP A 77 15.68 0.44 22.56
CA ASP A 77 16.77 1.37 22.78
C ASP A 77 17.50 1.66 21.45
N ALA A 78 17.97 2.88 21.26
CA ALA A 78 18.68 3.29 20.04
C ALA A 78 19.85 2.33 19.70
N ALA A 79 20.50 1.76 20.71
CA ALA A 79 21.54 0.76 20.53
C ALA A 79 21.00 -0.57 19.95
N ASP A 80 19.79 -0.99 20.34
CA ASP A 80 19.14 -2.19 19.79
C ASP A 80 18.68 -1.96 18.36
N GLN A 81 18.13 -0.77 18.07
CA GLN A 81 17.78 -0.38 16.71
C GLN A 81 19.01 -0.38 15.80
N LEU A 82 20.11 0.20 16.25
CA LEU A 82 21.38 0.21 15.51
C LEU A 82 21.87 -1.20 15.24
N ARG A 83 21.87 -2.08 16.24
CA ARG A 83 22.24 -3.49 16.08
C ARG A 83 21.37 -4.23 15.07
N ALA A 84 20.07 -3.97 15.06
CA ALA A 84 19.16 -4.56 14.08
C ALA A 84 19.45 -4.07 12.66
N VAL A 85 19.67 -2.77 12.48
CA VAL A 85 20.02 -2.16 11.19
C VAL A 85 21.36 -2.68 10.66
N MET A 86 22.39 -2.79 11.52
CA MET A 86 23.72 -3.30 11.15
C MET A 86 23.71 -4.76 10.66
N ARG A 87 22.71 -5.55 11.05
CA ARG A 87 22.56 -6.96 10.63
C ARG A 87 21.67 -7.15 9.40
N ALA A 88 20.97 -6.10 8.96
CA ALA A 88 20.03 -6.16 7.87
C ALA A 88 20.69 -5.81 6.53
N ASP A 89 20.31 -6.50 5.48
CA ASP A 89 20.71 -6.20 4.10
C ASP A 89 19.72 -5.20 3.47
N PHE A 90 20.10 -3.93 3.38
CA PHE A 90 19.30 -2.87 2.77
C PHE A 90 19.63 -2.72 1.29
N LYS A 91 18.58 -2.65 0.47
CA LYS A 91 18.71 -2.38 -0.96
C LYS A 91 17.93 -1.11 -1.31
N PRO A 92 18.48 -0.24 -2.18
CA PRO A 92 17.74 0.91 -2.66
C PRO A 92 16.56 0.47 -3.52
N GLN A 93 15.45 1.20 -3.43
CA GLN A 93 14.26 1.00 -4.27
C GLN A 93 13.81 2.33 -4.86
N PRO A 94 13.13 2.32 -6.02
CA PRO A 94 12.54 3.53 -6.57
C PRO A 94 11.54 4.17 -5.60
N LEU A 95 11.61 5.50 -5.46
CA LEU A 95 10.69 6.26 -4.61
C LEU A 95 9.25 6.22 -5.14
N LEU A 96 9.10 6.26 -6.47
CA LEU A 96 7.83 6.23 -7.17
C LEU A 96 7.69 4.97 -8.02
N ASN A 97 6.50 4.42 -8.11
CA ASN A 97 6.20 3.40 -9.08
C ASN A 97 6.18 3.99 -10.51
N LYS A 98 6.10 3.12 -11.54
CA LYS A 98 6.17 3.56 -12.95
C LYS A 98 5.09 4.57 -13.34
N SER A 99 3.90 4.44 -12.79
CA SER A 99 2.77 5.31 -13.10
C SER A 99 2.87 6.64 -12.37
N GLU A 100 3.20 6.63 -11.09
CA GLU A 100 3.49 7.83 -10.30
C GLU A 100 4.66 8.62 -10.90
N ALA A 101 5.73 7.93 -11.33
CA ALA A 101 6.88 8.58 -11.97
C ALA A 101 6.53 9.25 -13.31
N ARG A 102 5.58 8.69 -14.07
CA ARG A 102 5.07 9.35 -15.30
C ARG A 102 4.26 10.59 -14.95
N LEU A 103 3.36 10.48 -13.98
CA LEU A 103 2.57 11.61 -13.51
C LEU A 103 3.47 12.74 -12.98
N PHE A 104 4.46 12.39 -12.15
CA PHE A 104 5.45 13.32 -11.63
C PHE A 104 6.12 14.11 -12.76
N LYS A 105 6.65 13.43 -13.78
CA LYS A 105 7.33 14.08 -14.92
C LYS A 105 6.44 15.04 -15.69
N VAL A 106 5.17 14.69 -15.87
CA VAL A 106 4.22 15.57 -16.58
C VAL A 106 3.91 16.78 -15.72
N LEU A 107 3.64 16.59 -14.44
CA LEU A 107 3.31 17.65 -13.50
C LEU A 107 4.49 18.61 -13.31
N ASP A 108 5.69 18.09 -13.12
CA ASP A 108 6.93 18.84 -12.96
C ASP A 108 7.20 19.74 -14.17
N LYS A 109 7.05 19.18 -15.39
CA LYS A 109 7.14 19.97 -16.62
C LYS A 109 6.11 21.11 -16.68
N LEU A 110 4.87 20.83 -16.28
CA LEU A 110 3.80 21.84 -16.29
C LEU A 110 4.04 22.93 -15.24
N VAL A 111 4.55 22.58 -14.06
CA VAL A 111 4.90 23.55 -13.02
C VAL A 111 6.05 24.45 -13.51
N ILE A 112 7.10 23.89 -14.11
CA ILE A 112 8.21 24.67 -14.68
C ILE A 112 7.72 25.61 -15.81
N GLU A 113 6.77 25.18 -16.62
CA GLU A 113 6.26 25.92 -17.77
C GLU A 113 5.31 27.07 -17.36
N LEU A 114 4.44 26.84 -16.37
CA LEU A 114 3.28 27.68 -16.09
C LEU A 114 3.37 28.46 -14.78
N ALA A 115 4.10 27.94 -13.79
CA ALA A 115 4.13 28.53 -12.47
C ALA A 115 5.21 29.61 -12.33
N PRO A 116 5.12 30.49 -11.32
CA PRO A 116 6.19 31.39 -10.96
C PRO A 116 7.52 30.66 -10.71
N PRO A 117 8.66 31.29 -10.95
CA PRO A 117 9.97 30.69 -10.68
C PRO A 117 10.09 30.23 -9.23
N GLY A 118 10.70 29.04 -9.03
CA GLY A 118 10.94 28.47 -7.71
C GLY A 118 9.85 27.49 -7.23
N TRP A 119 8.71 27.41 -7.91
CA TRP A 119 7.75 26.36 -7.61
C TRP A 119 8.29 24.99 -7.99
N GLN A 120 7.95 23.97 -7.19
CA GLN A 120 8.50 22.62 -7.35
C GLN A 120 7.42 21.55 -7.10
N VAL A 121 7.64 20.38 -7.69
CA VAL A 121 6.89 19.16 -7.37
C VAL A 121 7.73 18.27 -6.48
N MET A 122 7.21 17.91 -5.32
CA MET A 122 7.83 16.96 -4.39
C MET A 122 7.08 15.63 -4.40
N ALA A 123 7.80 14.53 -4.15
CA ALA A 123 7.23 13.19 -4.13
C ALA A 123 7.28 12.56 -2.74
N GLN A 124 6.24 11.79 -2.38
CA GLN A 124 6.14 11.00 -1.15
C GLN A 124 6.35 11.83 0.13
N VAL A 125 5.68 12.99 0.20
CA VAL A 125 5.83 13.93 1.32
C VAL A 125 4.97 13.50 2.51
N SER A 126 5.57 13.44 3.70
CA SER A 126 4.85 13.17 4.94
C SER A 126 4.02 14.39 5.36
N LEU A 127 2.77 14.15 5.77
CA LEU A 127 1.91 15.23 6.28
C LEU A 127 2.46 15.83 7.58
N GLY A 128 3.19 15.07 8.38
CA GLY A 128 3.83 15.57 9.60
C GLY A 128 4.94 16.60 9.35
N GLU A 129 5.51 16.65 8.13
CA GLU A 129 6.53 17.63 7.75
C GLU A 129 5.93 18.96 7.28
N ILE A 130 4.71 18.91 6.73
CA ILE A 130 4.07 20.06 6.10
C ILE A 130 2.88 20.63 6.88
N LEU A 131 2.42 19.91 7.92
CA LEU A 131 1.29 20.33 8.76
C LEU A 131 1.75 20.43 10.21
N ARG A 132 1.35 21.50 10.88
CA ARG A 132 1.54 21.71 12.32
C ARG A 132 0.19 21.71 13.02
N CYS A 133 0.10 21.05 14.17
CA CYS A 133 -1.09 21.05 15.03
C CYS A 133 -0.66 20.98 16.50
N GLU A 134 -1.27 21.80 17.36
CA GLU A 134 -1.02 21.77 18.81
C GLU A 134 -1.66 20.56 19.47
N ASP A 135 -2.78 20.07 18.94
CA ASP A 135 -3.41 18.83 19.40
C ASP A 135 -2.56 17.61 18.99
N LYS A 136 -1.88 17.05 20.01
CA LYS A 136 -1.00 15.88 19.84
C LYS A 136 -1.75 14.65 19.32
N VAL A 137 -3.04 14.50 19.63
CA VAL A 137 -3.85 13.37 19.15
C VAL A 137 -4.14 13.55 17.68
N ALA A 138 -4.60 14.73 17.27
CA ALA A 138 -4.82 15.06 15.86
C ALA A 138 -3.53 14.96 15.04
N TYR A 139 -2.42 15.51 15.55
CA TYR A 139 -1.11 15.38 14.90
C TYR A 139 -0.69 13.91 14.77
N GLY A 140 -0.88 13.11 15.80
CA GLY A 140 -0.62 11.66 15.77
C GLY A 140 -1.42 10.89 14.70
N CYS A 141 -2.58 11.42 14.29
CA CYS A 141 -3.39 10.84 13.23
C CYS A 141 -2.81 11.09 11.83
N ILE A 142 -1.96 12.10 11.64
CA ILE A 142 -1.49 12.52 10.31
C ILE A 142 0.02 12.38 10.11
N ASN A 143 0.83 12.41 11.16
CA ASN A 143 2.30 12.49 11.07
C ASN A 143 2.97 11.34 10.29
N SER A 144 2.34 10.17 10.24
CA SER A 144 2.83 9.01 9.49
C SER A 144 2.15 8.83 8.12
N LYS A 145 1.24 9.73 7.74
CA LYS A 145 0.58 9.70 6.44
C LYS A 145 1.39 10.49 5.43
N ARG A 146 1.30 10.07 4.17
CA ARG A 146 2.00 10.71 3.05
C ARG A 146 1.04 11.07 1.95
N VAL A 147 1.43 12.06 1.15
CA VAL A 147 0.86 12.34 -0.16
C VAL A 147 1.84 11.91 -1.23
N ASP A 148 1.34 11.41 -2.35
CA ASP A 148 2.19 10.90 -3.43
C ASP A 148 2.97 12.02 -4.10
N LEU A 149 2.30 13.14 -4.43
CA LEU A 149 2.91 14.33 -5.00
C LEU A 149 2.39 15.58 -4.29
N LEU A 150 3.26 16.59 -4.17
CA LEU A 150 2.95 17.87 -3.56
C LEU A 150 3.55 19.00 -4.40
N ILE A 151 2.74 20.00 -4.77
CA ILE A 151 3.23 21.25 -5.36
C ILE A 151 3.49 22.22 -4.22
N VAL A 152 4.68 22.81 -4.23
CA VAL A 152 5.11 23.85 -3.27
C VAL A 152 5.52 25.13 -4.01
N ASP A 153 5.44 26.28 -3.30
CA ASP A 153 5.93 27.55 -3.80
C ASP A 153 7.46 27.70 -3.65
N ALA A 154 7.98 28.88 -3.99
CA ALA A 154 9.41 29.19 -3.92
C ALA A 154 9.97 29.14 -2.48
N GLU A 155 9.12 29.35 -1.47
CA GLU A 155 9.45 29.26 -0.05
C GLU A 155 9.18 27.87 0.53
N SER A 156 8.94 26.86 -0.32
CA SER A 156 8.61 25.48 0.05
C SER A 156 7.30 25.36 0.84
N ARG A 157 6.36 26.30 0.70
CA ARG A 157 5.05 26.18 1.32
C ARG A 157 4.15 25.25 0.51
N PRO A 158 3.42 24.36 1.15
CA PRO A 158 2.54 23.42 0.47
C PRO A 158 1.33 24.14 -0.13
N LEU A 159 1.11 23.97 -1.44
CA LEU A 159 0.00 24.56 -2.17
C LEU A 159 -1.07 23.54 -2.53
N HIS A 160 -0.66 22.37 -3.03
CA HIS A 160 -1.58 21.40 -3.57
C HIS A 160 -1.02 19.97 -3.52
N ALA A 161 -1.79 19.06 -2.94
CA ALA A 161 -1.45 17.65 -2.86
C ALA A 161 -2.19 16.86 -3.95
N ILE A 162 -1.52 15.87 -4.53
CA ILE A 162 -2.05 14.99 -5.56
C ILE A 162 -1.79 13.55 -5.15
N GLU A 163 -2.85 12.73 -5.13
CA GLU A 163 -2.81 11.29 -4.87
C GLU A 163 -3.06 10.52 -6.15
N TYR A 164 -2.24 9.51 -6.42
CA TYR A 164 -2.41 8.63 -7.56
C TYR A 164 -3.10 7.33 -7.15
N GLN A 165 -4.31 7.12 -7.62
CA GLN A 165 -5.04 5.89 -7.37
C GLN A 165 -4.83 4.88 -8.51
N GLY A 166 -3.97 3.89 -8.28
CA GLY A 166 -3.79 2.75 -9.19
C GLY A 166 -4.99 1.81 -9.19
N GLY A 167 -5.30 1.18 -10.32
CA GLY A 167 -6.47 0.31 -10.52
C GLY A 167 -6.55 -0.97 -9.67
N GLY A 168 -5.72 -1.15 -8.65
CA GLY A 168 -5.63 -2.36 -7.81
C GLY A 168 -6.33 -2.32 -6.45
N HIS A 169 -7.01 -1.24 -6.09
CA HIS A 169 -7.49 -0.98 -4.72
C HIS A 169 -8.86 -1.57 -4.33
N PHE A 170 -9.40 -2.56 -5.03
CA PHE A 170 -10.68 -3.19 -4.66
C PHE A 170 -10.66 -4.10 -3.42
N LYS A 171 -9.49 -4.37 -2.82
CA LYS A 171 -9.39 -5.21 -1.60
C LYS A 171 -9.09 -4.36 -0.38
N GLY A 172 -10.13 -3.89 0.30
CA GLY A 172 -10.02 -3.15 1.57
C GLY A 172 -10.63 -1.76 1.57
N ALA A 173 -11.61 -1.50 0.72
CA ALA A 173 -12.21 -0.20 0.45
C ALA A 173 -12.55 0.66 1.69
N HIS A 174 -13.09 0.05 2.76
CA HIS A 174 -13.49 0.82 3.95
C HIS A 174 -12.31 1.36 4.79
N ALA A 175 -11.24 0.57 4.98
CA ALA A 175 -10.08 1.02 5.77
C ALA A 175 -9.23 2.05 5.00
N THR A 176 -9.17 1.92 3.67
CA THR A 176 -8.49 2.87 2.79
C THR A 176 -9.26 4.19 2.73
N ALA A 177 -10.57 4.15 2.48
CA ALA A 177 -11.42 5.34 2.45
C ALA A 177 -11.36 6.17 3.75
N ALA A 178 -11.35 5.52 4.91
CA ALA A 178 -11.21 6.22 6.20
C ALA A 178 -9.84 6.90 6.35
N ARG A 179 -8.76 6.28 5.88
CA ARG A 179 -7.41 6.88 5.90
C ARG A 179 -7.30 8.07 4.96
N ASP A 180 -7.91 7.98 3.80
CA ASP A 180 -7.91 9.04 2.80
C ASP A 180 -8.77 10.21 3.25
N ALA A 181 -9.90 9.96 3.91
CA ALA A 181 -10.72 11.00 4.53
C ALA A 181 -9.95 11.81 5.59
N VAL A 182 -9.11 11.17 6.42
CA VAL A 182 -8.27 11.86 7.40
C VAL A 182 -7.24 12.77 6.73
N LYS A 183 -6.57 12.30 5.67
CA LYS A 183 -5.61 13.12 4.90
C LYS A 183 -6.30 14.35 4.30
N LYS A 184 -7.41 14.09 3.61
CA LYS A 184 -8.22 15.10 2.92
C LYS A 184 -8.70 16.20 3.86
N GLU A 185 -9.22 15.81 5.03
CA GLU A 185 -9.69 16.78 6.03
C GLU A 185 -8.54 17.59 6.65
N ALA A 186 -7.38 16.96 6.91
CA ALA A 186 -6.22 17.67 7.42
C ALA A 186 -5.69 18.72 6.43
N LEU A 187 -5.57 18.35 5.15
CA LEU A 187 -5.16 19.26 4.08
C LEU A 187 -6.16 20.39 3.88
N ARG A 188 -7.48 20.08 3.87
CA ARG A 188 -8.54 21.08 3.76
C ARG A 188 -8.48 22.11 4.89
N ARG A 189 -8.24 21.67 6.15
CA ARG A 189 -8.10 22.57 7.30
C ARG A 189 -6.86 23.45 7.23
N ALA A 190 -5.83 23.01 6.52
CA ALA A 190 -4.63 23.77 6.28
C ALA A 190 -4.69 24.59 4.98
N GLU A 191 -5.86 24.65 4.33
CA GLU A 191 -6.10 25.37 3.06
C GLU A 191 -5.25 24.88 1.88
N ILE A 192 -4.68 23.64 2.00
CA ILE A 192 -3.92 22.99 0.95
C ILE A 192 -4.91 22.28 0.02
N GLY A 193 -4.77 22.53 -1.29
CA GLY A 193 -5.58 21.86 -2.30
C GLY A 193 -5.34 20.35 -2.34
N TYR A 194 -6.31 19.58 -2.85
CA TYR A 194 -6.20 18.13 -2.94
C TYR A 194 -6.97 17.59 -4.13
N ASP A 195 -6.30 16.80 -4.97
CA ASP A 195 -6.90 16.07 -6.08
C ASP A 195 -6.46 14.60 -6.07
N GLU A 196 -7.39 13.71 -6.46
CA GLU A 196 -7.14 12.29 -6.68
C GLU A 196 -7.11 12.00 -8.18
N ILE A 197 -6.03 11.38 -8.63
CA ILE A 197 -5.82 11.01 -10.02
C ILE A 197 -5.96 9.50 -10.19
N LEU A 198 -7.01 9.08 -10.89
CA LEU A 198 -7.24 7.67 -11.20
C LEU A 198 -6.35 7.22 -12.37
N ALA A 199 -5.87 5.99 -12.31
CA ALA A 199 -5.10 5.38 -13.40
C ALA A 199 -5.87 5.43 -14.72
N GLY A 200 -5.27 6.08 -15.74
CA GLY A 200 -5.83 6.17 -17.08
C GLY A 200 -6.93 7.21 -17.28
N SER A 201 -7.33 7.96 -16.25
CA SER A 201 -8.45 8.92 -16.33
C SER A 201 -8.02 10.37 -16.53
N HIS A 202 -6.72 10.71 -16.42
CA HIS A 202 -6.26 12.08 -16.51
C HIS A 202 -5.42 12.34 -17.76
N THR A 203 -5.84 13.35 -18.50
CA THR A 203 -5.10 13.87 -19.65
C THR A 203 -4.09 14.95 -19.22
N PRO A 204 -3.02 15.19 -19.97
CA PRO A 204 -2.15 16.33 -19.72
C PRO A 204 -2.86 17.67 -19.65
N ALA A 205 -4.00 17.82 -20.35
CA ALA A 205 -4.83 19.03 -20.33
C ALA A 205 -5.51 19.26 -18.98
N GLU A 206 -5.94 18.20 -18.30
CA GLU A 206 -6.54 18.31 -16.95
C GLU A 206 -5.49 18.67 -15.90
N LEU A 207 -4.31 18.08 -15.97
CA LEU A 207 -3.18 18.45 -15.11
C LEU A 207 -2.76 19.93 -15.34
N ARG A 208 -2.74 20.36 -16.59
CA ARG A 208 -2.49 21.76 -16.93
C ARG A 208 -3.50 22.70 -16.26
N ARG A 209 -4.80 22.38 -16.31
CA ARG A 209 -5.85 23.18 -15.65
C ARG A 209 -5.67 23.26 -14.12
N ILE A 210 -5.21 22.18 -13.49
CA ILE A 210 -4.91 22.19 -12.05
C ILE A 210 -3.81 23.22 -11.78
N VAL A 211 -2.69 23.16 -12.51
CA VAL A 211 -1.56 24.07 -12.32
C VAL A 211 -1.97 25.52 -12.64
N GLU A 212 -2.66 25.77 -13.75
CA GLU A 212 -3.14 27.11 -14.12
C GLU A 212 -4.03 27.72 -13.03
N LYS A 213 -4.95 26.91 -12.47
CA LYS A 213 -5.82 27.35 -11.38
C LYS A 213 -5.05 27.69 -10.11
N LEU A 214 -3.98 26.94 -9.80
CA LEU A 214 -3.12 27.22 -8.65
C LEU A 214 -2.34 28.52 -8.85
N VAL A 215 -1.77 28.74 -10.03
CA VAL A 215 -1.04 29.98 -10.39
C VAL A 215 -1.95 31.20 -10.25
N GLN A 216 -3.19 31.10 -10.74
CA GLN A 216 -4.17 32.20 -10.60
C GLN A 216 -4.51 32.50 -9.14
N ARG A 217 -4.62 31.49 -8.28
CA ARG A 217 -4.85 31.67 -6.83
C ARG A 217 -3.62 32.27 -6.12
N GLY A 218 -2.41 31.80 -6.46
CA GLY A 218 -1.15 32.31 -5.90
C GLY A 218 -0.92 33.78 -6.23
N GLY A 219 -1.26 34.20 -7.44
CA GLY A 219 -1.15 35.61 -7.86
C GLY A 219 -2.09 36.58 -7.12
N SER A 220 -3.20 36.08 -6.55
CA SER A 220 -4.14 36.90 -5.78
C SER A 220 -3.75 37.06 -4.29
N LEU A 221 -2.76 36.31 -3.81
CA LEU A 221 -2.28 36.38 -2.40
C LEU A 221 -1.04 37.26 -2.24
N THR A 222 -0.43 37.71 -3.33
CA THR A 222 0.77 38.54 -3.36
C THR A 222 0.49 40.00 -3.77
N SER A 223 -0.75 40.36 -3.98
CA SER A 223 -1.23 41.74 -4.23
C SER A 223 -1.97 42.29 -2.98
#